data_b63ceec50e16f492b87cd0ef96eabe0a
#
_entry.id   b63ceec50e16f492b87cd0ef96eabe0a
#
_cell.length_a   1.000
_cell.length_b   1.000
_cell.length_c   1.000
_cell.angle_alpha   90.00
_cell.angle_beta   90.00
_cell.angle_gamma   90.00
#
_symmetry.space_group_name_H-M   'P 1'
#
loop_
_entity.id
_entity.type
_entity.pdbx_description
1 polymer ?
#
loop_
_entity_poly.entity_id
_entity_poly.type
_entity_poly.pdbx_seq_one_letter_code
_entity_poly.pdbx_strand_id
1 'polypeptide(L)'
;FELNFSLMDKAGWLEEIFKKEGIDRPVIVGQSMGGYVGQAYAELYPEKLAGFIAIDSAPLQRSYVTGAEIWLLKRMEPVYRHYPWRLLLKSGTNGVAVTEYGRKLMRDMMLVYEGDQKRYAALSGHGFRMLAEAMEADLNYEIKCPALLICGRKDHAGSCVRYNKAWHRRTGIPIEWIENAGHNSNTDAPETVNAYIERLIGQVALGGGDNGSNGKRI
;
A
#
# COMPACT_ATOMS: atom_id res chain seq x y z
N PHE A 1 -22.51 6.12 9.06
CA PHE A 1 -21.09 5.85 8.84
C PHE A 1 -20.49 7.04 8.07
N GLU A 2 -19.76 7.89 8.79
CA GLU A 2 -19.12 9.06 8.20
C GLU A 2 -17.73 8.73 7.68
N LEU A 3 -17.46 9.12 6.43
CA LEU A 3 -16.18 8.96 5.75
C LEU A 3 -15.46 10.31 5.71
N ASN A 4 -14.96 10.76 6.86
CA ASN A 4 -14.32 12.07 7.04
C ASN A 4 -12.90 11.98 7.62
N PHE A 5 -12.19 10.87 7.37
CA PHE A 5 -10.83 10.65 7.84
C PHE A 5 -9.83 10.62 6.68
N SER A 6 -8.59 10.95 6.98
CA SER A 6 -7.45 11.03 6.05
C SER A 6 -6.52 9.82 6.15
N LEU A 7 -5.48 9.76 5.28
CA LEU A 7 -4.39 8.80 5.43
C LEU A 7 -3.58 9.05 6.71
N MET A 8 -3.45 10.31 7.12
CA MET A 8 -2.75 10.67 8.35
C MET A 8 -3.50 10.18 9.59
N ASP A 9 -4.86 10.26 9.60
CA ASP A 9 -5.66 9.69 10.68
C ASP A 9 -5.46 8.16 10.78
N LYS A 10 -5.40 7.46 9.64
CA LYS A 10 -5.11 6.02 9.63
C LYS A 10 -3.73 5.70 10.18
N ALA A 11 -2.72 6.49 9.87
CA ALA A 11 -1.38 6.34 10.44
C ALA A 11 -1.39 6.58 11.96
N GLY A 12 -2.14 7.58 12.44
CA GLY A 12 -2.36 7.80 13.87
C GLY A 12 -3.04 6.63 14.56
N TRP A 13 -4.06 6.03 13.94
CA TRP A 13 -4.72 4.84 14.48
C TRP A 13 -3.79 3.62 14.55
N LEU A 14 -2.90 3.44 13.57
CA LEU A 14 -1.86 2.41 13.65
C LEU A 14 -0.95 2.62 14.86
N GLU A 15 -0.52 3.85 15.10
CA GLU A 15 0.30 4.18 16.28
C GLU A 15 -0.41 3.86 17.59
N GLU A 16 -1.71 4.15 17.69
CA GLU A 16 -2.50 3.80 18.88
C GLU A 16 -2.65 2.28 19.06
N ILE A 17 -2.78 1.51 17.96
CA ILE A 17 -2.78 0.05 18.00
C ILE A 17 -1.42 -0.45 18.47
N PHE A 18 -0.32 0.02 17.89
CA PHE A 18 1.04 -0.38 18.26
C PHE A 18 1.33 -0.11 19.75
N LYS A 19 0.92 1.05 20.27
CA LYS A 19 1.04 1.35 21.70
C LYS A 19 0.26 0.36 22.58
N LYS A 20 -0.98 0.03 22.21
CA LYS A 20 -1.82 -0.93 22.95
C LYS A 20 -1.22 -2.34 22.94
N GLU A 21 -0.62 -2.75 21.83
CA GLU A 21 0.00 -4.06 21.66
C GLU A 21 1.46 -4.11 22.16
N GLY A 22 1.99 -3.00 22.68
CA GLY A 22 3.38 -2.91 23.15
C GLY A 22 4.42 -3.03 22.03
N ILE A 23 4.06 -2.67 20.78
CA ILE A 23 4.94 -2.69 19.62
C ILE A 23 5.62 -1.33 19.50
N ASP A 24 6.90 -1.25 19.79
CA ASP A 24 7.66 0.00 19.78
C ASP A 24 8.16 0.36 18.37
N ARG A 25 8.71 -0.63 17.65
CA ARG A 25 9.27 -0.45 16.30
C ARG A 25 8.68 -1.49 15.34
N PRO A 26 7.56 -1.18 14.68
CA PRO A 26 6.92 -2.12 13.75
C PRO A 26 7.67 -2.26 12.43
N VAL A 27 7.55 -3.44 11.80
CA VAL A 27 7.72 -3.62 10.36
C VAL A 27 6.35 -3.47 9.72
N ILE A 28 6.16 -2.46 8.88
CA ILE A 28 4.88 -2.25 8.18
C ILE A 28 4.95 -2.88 6.80
N VAL A 29 4.03 -3.81 6.54
CA VAL A 29 3.84 -4.44 5.23
C VAL A 29 2.47 -4.00 4.71
N GLY A 30 2.46 -3.23 3.63
CA GLY A 30 1.23 -2.66 3.09
C GLY A 30 1.02 -2.96 1.60
N GLN A 31 -0.13 -3.58 1.27
CA GLN A 31 -0.55 -3.78 -0.11
C GLN A 31 -1.41 -2.59 -0.56
N SER A 32 -1.16 -2.06 -1.75
CA SER A 32 -1.92 -0.96 -2.37
C SER A 32 -2.16 0.19 -1.37
N MET A 33 -3.39 0.43 -0.96
CA MET A 33 -3.74 1.46 0.05
C MET A 33 -2.98 1.30 1.37
N GLY A 34 -2.67 0.06 1.79
CA GLY A 34 -1.86 -0.21 2.98
C GLY A 34 -0.44 0.34 2.88
N GLY A 35 0.17 0.30 1.70
CA GLY A 35 1.48 0.90 1.45
C GLY A 35 1.47 2.43 1.54
N TYR A 36 0.37 3.08 1.15
CA TYR A 36 0.20 4.53 1.35
C TYR A 36 0.02 4.90 2.82
N VAL A 37 -0.70 4.07 3.59
CA VAL A 37 -0.82 4.27 5.04
C VAL A 37 0.55 4.12 5.72
N GLY A 38 1.38 3.16 5.30
CA GLY A 38 2.75 3.00 5.79
C GLY A 38 3.65 4.22 5.48
N GLN A 39 3.48 4.85 4.32
CA GLN A 39 4.18 6.09 3.98
C GLN A 39 3.70 7.28 4.82
N ALA A 40 2.39 7.40 5.06
CA ALA A 40 1.84 8.39 5.98
C ALA A 40 2.33 8.18 7.43
N TYR A 41 2.52 6.92 7.85
CA TYR A 41 3.13 6.59 9.13
C TYR A 41 4.61 7.03 9.19
N ALA A 42 5.36 6.83 8.11
CA ALA A 42 6.75 7.30 8.02
C ALA A 42 6.88 8.83 8.10
N GLU A 43 5.89 9.57 7.59
CA GLU A 43 5.82 11.04 7.74
C GLU A 43 5.61 11.46 9.19
N LEU A 44 4.65 10.82 9.90
CA LEU A 44 4.31 11.18 11.27
C LEU A 44 5.32 10.66 12.31
N TYR A 45 5.90 9.48 12.05
CA TYR A 45 6.74 8.76 13.01
C TYR A 45 8.02 8.23 12.37
N PRO A 46 8.87 9.08 11.78
CA PRO A 46 9.99 8.67 10.92
C PRO A 46 11.01 7.77 11.61
N GLU A 47 11.17 7.86 12.93
CA GLU A 47 12.14 7.07 13.69
C GLU A 47 11.57 5.77 14.27
N LYS A 48 10.25 5.54 14.13
CA LYS A 48 9.60 4.36 14.72
C LYS A 48 9.57 3.14 13.80
N LEU A 49 9.72 3.30 12.49
CA LEU A 49 9.73 2.17 11.58
C LEU A 49 10.99 1.32 11.75
N ALA A 50 10.82 0.02 12.03
CA ALA A 50 11.90 -0.95 11.95
C ALA A 50 12.13 -1.45 10.52
N GLY A 51 11.09 -1.53 9.70
CA GLY A 51 11.14 -1.90 8.30
C GLY A 51 9.87 -1.54 7.55
N PHE A 52 9.96 -1.46 6.21
CA PHE A 52 8.82 -1.11 5.36
C PHE A 52 8.77 -1.94 4.09
N ILE A 53 7.62 -2.53 3.79
CA ILE A 53 7.37 -3.21 2.51
C ILE A 53 6.13 -2.61 1.86
N ALA A 54 6.30 -2.10 0.64
CA ALA A 54 5.19 -1.66 -0.21
C ALA A 54 4.91 -2.71 -1.29
N ILE A 55 3.72 -3.31 -1.27
CA ILE A 55 3.27 -4.30 -2.24
C ILE A 55 2.26 -3.64 -3.16
N ASP A 56 2.54 -3.59 -4.47
CA ASP A 56 1.68 -3.00 -5.49
C ASP A 56 1.14 -1.62 -5.07
N SER A 57 1.99 -0.83 -4.41
CA SER A 57 1.73 0.53 -3.97
C SER A 57 2.69 1.49 -4.69
N ALA A 58 2.42 2.78 -4.63
CA ALA A 58 3.23 3.79 -5.28
C ALA A 58 3.62 4.91 -4.30
N PRO A 59 4.59 5.78 -4.63
CA PRO A 59 4.95 6.88 -3.75
C PRO A 59 3.84 7.94 -3.65
N LEU A 60 3.65 8.50 -2.46
CA LEU A 60 2.68 9.57 -2.19
C LEU A 60 3.14 10.95 -2.65
N GLN A 61 4.45 11.16 -2.82
CA GLN A 61 5.00 12.47 -3.13
C GLN A 61 4.47 13.00 -4.47
N ARG A 62 4.12 14.29 -4.48
CA ARG A 62 3.52 14.99 -5.61
C ARG A 62 4.34 14.90 -6.90
N SER A 63 5.67 14.80 -6.77
CA SER A 63 6.62 14.74 -7.90
C SER A 63 6.52 13.48 -8.76
N TYR A 64 5.77 12.47 -8.34
CA TYR A 64 5.56 11.23 -9.11
C TYR A 64 4.27 11.22 -9.91
N VAL A 65 3.27 12.03 -9.53
CA VAL A 65 1.92 11.99 -10.10
C VAL A 65 1.60 13.28 -10.84
N THR A 66 0.70 13.18 -11.82
CA THR A 66 0.22 14.34 -12.57
C THR A 66 -1.02 14.96 -11.93
N GLY A 67 -1.27 16.25 -12.21
CA GLY A 67 -2.51 16.89 -11.75
C GLY A 67 -3.77 16.25 -12.31
N ALA A 68 -3.71 15.70 -13.54
CA ALA A 68 -4.82 14.99 -14.14
C ALA A 68 -5.16 13.68 -13.40
N GLU A 69 -4.15 12.92 -12.98
CA GLU A 69 -4.35 11.70 -12.17
C GLU A 69 -5.00 12.04 -10.82
N ILE A 70 -4.52 13.06 -10.12
CA ILE A 70 -5.12 13.52 -8.86
C ILE A 70 -6.58 13.98 -9.08
N TRP A 71 -6.82 14.74 -10.13
CA TRP A 71 -8.17 15.18 -10.49
C TRP A 71 -9.11 14.01 -10.74
N LEU A 72 -8.64 12.97 -11.43
CA LEU A 72 -9.41 11.75 -11.70
C LEU A 72 -9.71 10.98 -10.40
N LEU A 73 -8.70 10.76 -9.54
CA LEU A 73 -8.86 10.05 -8.27
C LEU A 73 -9.97 10.68 -7.40
N LYS A 74 -10.03 12.01 -7.32
CA LYS A 74 -11.09 12.73 -6.58
C LYS A 74 -12.51 12.51 -7.13
N ARG A 75 -12.65 11.95 -8.35
CA ARG A 75 -13.93 11.78 -9.05
C ARG A 75 -14.34 10.32 -9.26
N MET A 76 -13.66 9.38 -8.62
CA MET A 76 -13.94 7.96 -8.82
C MET A 76 -15.26 7.49 -8.20
N GLU A 77 -15.76 8.14 -7.14
CA GLU A 77 -17.01 7.76 -6.49
C GLU A 77 -18.22 7.76 -7.45
N PRO A 78 -18.54 8.85 -8.17
CA PRO A 78 -19.65 8.83 -9.12
C PRO A 78 -19.45 7.82 -10.25
N VAL A 79 -18.20 7.59 -10.68
CA VAL A 79 -17.90 6.55 -11.68
C VAL A 79 -18.33 5.20 -11.17
N TYR A 80 -17.88 4.78 -9.97
CA TYR A 80 -18.25 3.50 -9.40
C TYR A 80 -19.73 3.39 -9.05
N ARG A 81 -20.38 4.49 -8.67
CA ARG A 81 -21.81 4.53 -8.34
C ARG A 81 -22.70 4.24 -9.55
N HIS A 82 -22.33 4.73 -10.73
CA HIS A 82 -23.15 4.65 -11.95
C HIS A 82 -22.67 3.60 -12.95
N TYR A 83 -21.48 3.03 -12.77
CA TYR A 83 -20.98 1.97 -13.64
C TYR A 83 -21.77 0.68 -13.43
N PRO A 84 -22.21 -0.04 -14.49
CA PRO A 84 -23.00 -1.26 -14.32
C PRO A 84 -22.27 -2.28 -13.42
N TRP A 85 -22.94 -2.73 -12.35
CA TRP A 85 -22.33 -3.60 -11.33
C TRP A 85 -21.63 -4.83 -11.91
N ARG A 86 -22.28 -5.52 -12.86
CA ARG A 86 -21.69 -6.72 -13.51
C ARG A 86 -20.37 -6.42 -14.22
N LEU A 87 -20.28 -5.25 -14.86
CA LEU A 87 -19.04 -4.81 -15.53
C LEU A 87 -18.00 -4.35 -14.51
N LEU A 88 -18.42 -3.66 -13.46
CA LEU A 88 -17.55 -3.26 -12.36
C LEU A 88 -16.94 -4.48 -11.67
N LEU A 89 -17.74 -5.49 -11.35
CA LEU A 89 -17.29 -6.76 -10.78
C LEU A 89 -16.29 -7.46 -11.71
N LYS A 90 -16.59 -7.56 -13.00
CA LYS A 90 -15.70 -8.18 -13.99
C LYS A 90 -14.38 -7.41 -14.14
N SER A 91 -14.42 -6.09 -14.27
CA SER A 91 -13.21 -5.25 -14.43
C SER A 91 -12.38 -5.20 -13.16
N GLY A 92 -13.01 -5.06 -12.00
CA GLY A 92 -12.32 -5.09 -10.70
C GLY A 92 -11.63 -6.42 -10.46
N THR A 93 -12.30 -7.53 -10.73
CA THR A 93 -11.74 -8.87 -10.56
C THR A 93 -10.56 -9.13 -11.51
N ASN A 94 -10.77 -8.91 -12.82
CA ASN A 94 -9.75 -9.23 -13.83
C ASN A 94 -8.65 -8.17 -13.98
N GLY A 95 -8.92 -6.95 -13.52
CA GLY A 95 -7.97 -5.85 -13.60
C GLY A 95 -6.90 -5.85 -12.51
N VAL A 96 -7.16 -6.53 -11.39
CA VAL A 96 -6.26 -6.50 -10.23
C VAL A 96 -5.54 -7.82 -9.98
N ALA A 97 -6.04 -8.95 -10.48
CA ALA A 97 -5.43 -10.27 -10.29
C ALA A 97 -5.29 -11.03 -11.62
N VAL A 98 -4.25 -11.83 -11.74
CA VAL A 98 -3.91 -12.62 -12.93
C VAL A 98 -4.28 -14.09 -12.74
N THR A 99 -4.06 -14.64 -11.54
CA THR A 99 -4.35 -16.05 -11.24
C THR A 99 -5.84 -16.28 -11.00
N GLU A 100 -6.29 -17.50 -11.20
CA GLU A 100 -7.67 -17.89 -10.89
C GLU A 100 -7.98 -17.71 -9.40
N TYR A 101 -7.03 -18.09 -8.53
CA TYR A 101 -7.14 -17.94 -7.09
C TYR A 101 -7.26 -16.46 -6.68
N GLY A 102 -6.37 -15.59 -7.14
CA GLY A 102 -6.42 -14.16 -6.85
C GLY A 102 -7.70 -13.50 -7.36
N ARG A 103 -8.17 -13.87 -8.57
CA ARG A 103 -9.44 -13.40 -9.12
C ARG A 103 -10.64 -13.87 -8.30
N LYS A 104 -10.63 -15.13 -7.83
CA LYS A 104 -11.68 -15.63 -6.96
C LYS A 104 -11.76 -14.84 -5.67
N LEU A 105 -10.65 -14.62 -4.98
CA LEU A 105 -10.60 -13.84 -3.73
C LEU A 105 -11.12 -12.41 -3.94
N MET A 106 -10.68 -11.73 -5.00
CA MET A 106 -11.15 -10.39 -5.32
C MET A 106 -12.64 -10.36 -5.64
N ARG A 107 -13.13 -11.35 -6.39
CA ARG A 107 -14.56 -11.49 -6.68
C ARG A 107 -15.38 -11.69 -5.40
N ASP A 108 -14.96 -12.59 -4.53
CA ASP A 108 -15.63 -12.88 -3.27
C ASP A 108 -15.72 -11.63 -2.40
N MET A 109 -14.63 -10.84 -2.32
CA MET A 109 -14.60 -9.57 -1.62
C MET A 109 -15.59 -8.55 -2.22
N MET A 110 -15.62 -8.41 -3.54
CA MET A 110 -16.55 -7.48 -4.19
C MET A 110 -18.02 -7.91 -4.02
N LEU A 111 -18.31 -9.22 -4.03
CA LEU A 111 -19.67 -9.75 -3.86
C LEU A 111 -20.28 -9.44 -2.49
N VAL A 112 -19.47 -9.10 -1.46
CA VAL A 112 -19.98 -8.60 -0.17
C VAL A 112 -20.83 -7.33 -0.35
N TYR A 113 -20.60 -6.60 -1.45
CA TYR A 113 -21.35 -5.38 -1.80
C TYR A 113 -22.42 -5.61 -2.86
N GLU A 114 -22.71 -6.87 -3.20
CA GLU A 114 -23.81 -7.17 -4.16
C GLU A 114 -25.14 -6.65 -3.60
N GLY A 115 -25.83 -5.83 -4.39
CA GLY A 115 -27.05 -5.13 -3.95
C GLY A 115 -26.81 -3.82 -3.20
N ASP A 116 -25.56 -3.49 -2.80
CA ASP A 116 -25.21 -2.22 -2.17
C ASP A 116 -24.00 -1.54 -2.88
N GLN A 117 -24.12 -1.36 -4.18
CA GLN A 117 -23.11 -0.68 -4.99
C GLN A 117 -22.85 0.76 -4.50
N LYS A 118 -23.86 1.41 -3.90
CA LYS A 118 -23.72 2.74 -3.35
C LYS A 118 -22.67 2.78 -2.23
N ARG A 119 -22.69 1.78 -1.36
CA ARG A 119 -21.70 1.63 -0.28
C ARG A 119 -20.32 1.32 -0.83
N TYR A 120 -20.22 0.41 -1.80
CA TYR A 120 -18.95 0.12 -2.49
C TYR A 120 -18.34 1.39 -3.10
N ALA A 121 -19.15 2.17 -3.84
CA ALA A 121 -18.71 3.40 -4.48
C ALA A 121 -18.26 4.46 -3.45
N ALA A 122 -18.99 4.61 -2.36
CA ALA A 122 -18.63 5.57 -1.29
C ALA A 122 -17.30 5.21 -0.62
N LEU A 123 -17.10 3.93 -0.25
CA LEU A 123 -15.87 3.47 0.38
C LEU A 123 -14.66 3.57 -0.56
N SER A 124 -14.81 3.09 -1.79
CA SER A 124 -13.74 3.13 -2.80
C SER A 124 -13.42 4.57 -3.20
N GLY A 125 -14.44 5.39 -3.42
CA GLY A 125 -14.28 6.81 -3.76
C GLY A 125 -13.62 7.61 -2.65
N HIS A 126 -13.96 7.33 -1.39
CA HIS A 126 -13.28 7.93 -0.24
C HIS A 126 -11.79 7.53 -0.20
N GLY A 127 -11.46 6.24 -0.42
CA GLY A 127 -10.08 5.78 -0.50
C GLY A 127 -9.27 6.54 -1.55
N PHE A 128 -9.81 6.70 -2.77
CA PHE A 128 -9.14 7.47 -3.83
C PHE A 128 -9.03 8.96 -3.50
N ARG A 129 -10.02 9.54 -2.83
CA ARG A 129 -9.97 10.95 -2.40
C ARG A 129 -8.88 11.17 -1.35
N MET A 130 -8.79 10.30 -0.32
CA MET A 130 -7.71 10.35 0.67
C MET A 130 -6.34 10.28 0.03
N LEU A 131 -6.16 9.38 -0.96
CA LEU A 131 -4.92 9.25 -1.71
C LEU A 131 -4.59 10.54 -2.47
N ALA A 132 -5.56 11.10 -3.17
CA ALA A 132 -5.41 12.35 -3.91
C ALA A 132 -5.05 13.53 -3.00
N GLU A 133 -5.69 13.65 -1.86
CA GLU A 133 -5.43 14.69 -0.85
C GLU A 133 -4.03 14.57 -0.25
N ALA A 134 -3.57 13.36 0.06
CA ALA A 134 -2.22 13.11 0.54
C ALA A 134 -1.16 13.46 -0.52
N MET A 135 -1.42 13.14 -1.79
CA MET A 135 -0.54 13.53 -2.91
C MET A 135 -0.50 15.04 -3.13
N GLU A 136 -1.63 15.75 -2.94
CA GLU A 136 -1.66 17.22 -3.01
C GLU A 136 -0.94 17.89 -1.84
N ALA A 137 -0.99 17.28 -0.65
CA ALA A 137 -0.28 17.78 0.52
C ALA A 137 1.25 17.67 0.36
N ASP A 138 1.72 16.92 -0.63
CA ASP A 138 3.14 16.71 -0.98
C ASP A 138 4.00 16.39 0.24
N LEU A 139 3.65 15.29 0.91
CA LEU A 139 4.32 14.83 2.13
C LEU A 139 5.83 14.67 1.90
N ASN A 140 6.62 15.18 2.82
CA ASN A 140 8.11 15.17 2.74
C ASN A 140 8.72 13.98 3.49
N TYR A 141 8.05 12.83 3.49
CA TYR A 141 8.57 11.64 4.17
C TYR A 141 9.80 11.06 3.47
N GLU A 142 10.63 10.44 4.28
CA GLU A 142 11.76 9.63 3.85
C GLU A 142 11.70 8.27 4.55
N ILE A 143 11.90 7.19 3.78
CA ILE A 143 11.99 5.84 4.35
C ILE A 143 13.44 5.60 4.75
N LYS A 144 13.73 5.70 6.05
CA LYS A 144 15.09 5.58 6.63
C LYS A 144 15.42 4.18 7.15
N CYS A 145 14.42 3.29 7.21
CA CYS A 145 14.58 1.90 7.64
C CYS A 145 14.84 0.97 6.44
N PRO A 146 15.27 -0.29 6.68
CA PRO A 146 15.28 -1.32 5.66
C PRO A 146 13.92 -1.40 4.98
N ALA A 147 13.91 -1.33 3.64
CA ALA A 147 12.67 -1.28 2.87
C ALA A 147 12.75 -2.11 1.60
N LEU A 148 11.58 -2.55 1.12
CA LEU A 148 11.44 -3.32 -0.10
C LEU A 148 10.17 -2.92 -0.85
N LEU A 149 10.27 -2.73 -2.16
CA LEU A 149 9.12 -2.62 -3.06
C LEU A 149 8.86 -3.99 -3.68
N ILE A 150 7.60 -4.40 -3.73
CA ILE A 150 7.15 -5.59 -4.45
C ILE A 150 6.09 -5.14 -5.44
N CYS A 151 6.22 -5.52 -6.71
CA CYS A 151 5.26 -5.09 -7.72
C CYS A 151 5.02 -6.17 -8.77
N GLY A 152 3.77 -6.47 -9.04
CA GLY A 152 3.37 -7.35 -10.13
C GLY A 152 3.73 -6.74 -11.49
N ARG A 153 4.37 -7.53 -12.36
CA ARG A 153 4.71 -7.09 -13.73
C ARG A 153 3.48 -6.77 -14.58
N LYS A 154 2.36 -7.41 -14.27
CA LYS A 154 1.07 -7.24 -14.94
C LYS A 154 0.12 -6.35 -14.14
N ASP A 155 0.64 -5.51 -13.25
CA ASP A 155 -0.15 -4.52 -12.54
C ASP A 155 -0.58 -3.40 -13.50
N HIS A 156 -1.88 -3.34 -13.76
CA HIS A 156 -2.53 -2.32 -14.59
C HIS A 156 -3.36 -1.33 -13.77
N ALA A 157 -3.26 -1.35 -12.43
CA ALA A 157 -3.93 -0.37 -11.58
C ALA A 157 -3.24 1.00 -11.71
N GLY A 158 -3.83 1.87 -12.49
CA GLY A 158 -3.26 3.18 -12.81
C GLY A 158 -1.86 3.06 -13.45
N SER A 159 -0.89 3.76 -12.88
CA SER A 159 0.50 3.78 -13.34
C SER A 159 1.47 3.10 -12.36
N CYS A 160 1.00 2.12 -11.58
CA CYS A 160 1.74 1.49 -10.47
C CYS A 160 3.13 1.00 -10.90
N VAL A 161 3.25 0.25 -11.99
CA VAL A 161 4.54 -0.23 -12.54
C VAL A 161 5.48 0.93 -12.86
N ARG A 162 4.97 2.00 -13.49
CA ARG A 162 5.76 3.20 -13.84
C ARG A 162 6.26 3.90 -12.58
N TYR A 163 5.41 4.06 -11.59
CA TYR A 163 5.75 4.73 -10.35
C TYR A 163 6.74 3.95 -9.51
N ASN A 164 6.60 2.63 -9.42
CA ASN A 164 7.55 1.79 -8.69
C ASN A 164 8.94 1.81 -9.35
N LYS A 165 9.03 1.80 -10.68
CA LYS A 165 10.31 2.00 -11.40
C LYS A 165 10.95 3.35 -11.09
N ALA A 166 10.15 4.42 -11.03
CA ALA A 166 10.64 5.76 -10.70
C ALA A 166 11.04 5.87 -9.23
N TRP A 167 10.29 5.27 -8.32
CA TRP A 167 10.57 5.24 -6.89
C TRP A 167 11.90 4.55 -6.60
N HIS A 168 12.06 3.31 -7.10
CA HIS A 168 13.34 2.59 -7.02
C HIS A 168 14.52 3.43 -7.53
N ARG A 169 14.41 4.01 -8.73
CA ARG A 169 15.49 4.82 -9.31
C ARG A 169 15.86 6.05 -8.51
N ARG A 170 14.90 6.72 -7.86
CA ARG A 170 15.13 7.96 -7.13
C ARG A 170 15.63 7.73 -5.71
N THR A 171 15.22 6.63 -5.08
CA THR A 171 15.49 6.38 -3.66
C THR A 171 16.52 5.28 -3.42
N GLY A 172 16.77 4.42 -4.41
CA GLY A 172 17.59 3.21 -4.26
C GLY A 172 16.91 2.09 -3.48
N ILE A 173 15.66 2.23 -3.03
CA ILE A 173 14.92 1.15 -2.35
C ILE A 173 14.85 -0.05 -3.29
N PRO A 174 15.29 -1.26 -2.87
CA PRO A 174 15.21 -2.47 -3.68
C PRO A 174 13.80 -2.76 -4.17
N ILE A 175 13.68 -3.34 -5.35
CA ILE A 175 12.38 -3.75 -5.91
C ILE A 175 12.44 -5.18 -6.42
N GLU A 176 11.44 -5.98 -6.03
CA GLU A 176 11.20 -7.33 -6.52
C GLU A 176 9.98 -7.34 -7.45
N TRP A 177 10.19 -7.84 -8.65
CA TRP A 177 9.14 -7.94 -9.66
C TRP A 177 8.54 -9.33 -9.67
N ILE A 178 7.22 -9.43 -9.56
CA ILE A 178 6.51 -10.71 -9.63
C ILE A 178 5.98 -10.89 -11.06
N GLU A 179 6.61 -11.78 -11.84
CA GLU A 179 6.40 -11.89 -13.29
C GLU A 179 4.94 -12.19 -13.69
N ASN A 180 4.27 -13.09 -12.95
CA ASN A 180 2.90 -13.53 -13.25
C ASN A 180 1.87 -12.99 -12.26
N ALA A 181 2.05 -11.77 -11.77
CA ALA A 181 1.12 -11.13 -10.84
C ALA A 181 0.61 -9.78 -11.36
N GLY A 182 -0.63 -9.46 -10.97
CA GLY A 182 -1.27 -8.17 -11.16
C GLY A 182 -1.09 -7.25 -9.96
N HIS A 183 -2.09 -6.40 -9.70
CA HIS A 183 -2.11 -5.47 -8.56
C HIS A 183 -2.26 -6.16 -7.20
N ASN A 184 -2.71 -7.40 -7.18
CA ASN A 184 -2.79 -8.21 -5.97
C ASN A 184 -1.71 -9.30 -5.99
N SER A 185 -0.44 -8.91 -6.10
CA SER A 185 0.69 -9.86 -6.22
C SER A 185 0.79 -10.76 -4.99
N ASN A 186 0.38 -10.30 -3.82
CA ASN A 186 0.29 -11.08 -2.60
C ASN A 186 -0.73 -12.24 -2.65
N THR A 187 -1.73 -12.17 -3.52
CA THR A 187 -2.68 -13.27 -3.75
C THR A 187 -2.41 -14.04 -5.03
N ASP A 188 -1.73 -13.41 -5.99
CA ASP A 188 -1.33 -14.07 -7.22
C ASP A 188 -0.10 -14.98 -7.04
N ALA A 189 0.81 -14.63 -6.12
CA ALA A 189 2.05 -15.37 -5.83
C ALA A 189 2.38 -15.36 -4.33
N PRO A 190 1.51 -15.91 -3.45
CA PRO A 190 1.61 -15.76 -2.00
C PRO A 190 2.92 -16.31 -1.44
N GLU A 191 3.39 -17.48 -1.90
CA GLU A 191 4.64 -18.09 -1.41
C GLU A 191 5.85 -17.17 -1.71
N THR A 192 5.91 -16.61 -2.92
CA THR A 192 7.01 -15.73 -3.33
C THR A 192 6.98 -14.42 -2.54
N VAL A 193 5.81 -13.81 -2.40
CA VAL A 193 5.67 -12.56 -1.64
C VAL A 193 5.98 -12.77 -0.17
N ASN A 194 5.49 -13.86 0.45
CA ASN A 194 5.79 -14.19 1.84
C ASN A 194 7.28 -14.42 2.06
N ALA A 195 7.98 -15.11 1.16
CA ALA A 195 9.43 -15.30 1.26
C ALA A 195 10.21 -13.98 1.26
N TYR A 196 9.78 -12.99 0.47
CA TYR A 196 10.37 -11.65 0.50
C TYR A 196 10.09 -10.91 1.80
N ILE A 197 8.88 -11.04 2.34
CA ILE A 197 8.50 -10.46 3.65
C ILE A 197 9.37 -11.06 4.75
N GLU A 198 9.47 -12.38 4.82
CA GLU A 198 10.29 -13.11 5.82
C GLU A 198 11.76 -12.71 5.73
N ARG A 199 12.30 -12.59 4.52
CA ARG A 199 13.68 -12.16 4.30
C ARG A 199 13.95 -10.78 4.90
N LEU A 200 13.07 -9.79 4.66
CA LEU A 200 13.26 -8.45 5.22
C LEU A 200 13.09 -8.44 6.74
N ILE A 201 12.11 -9.17 7.29
CA ILE A 201 11.93 -9.30 8.75
C ILE A 201 13.18 -9.91 9.38
N GLY A 202 13.76 -10.94 8.77
CA GLY A 202 15.03 -11.54 9.23
C GLY A 202 16.19 -10.56 9.23
N GLN A 203 16.32 -9.72 8.20
CA GLN A 203 17.34 -8.67 8.14
C GLN A 203 17.16 -7.61 9.24
N VAL A 204 15.92 -7.18 9.49
CA VAL A 204 15.60 -6.22 10.55
C VAL A 204 15.93 -6.80 11.93
N ALA A 205 15.58 -8.06 12.18
CA ALA A 205 15.86 -8.74 13.45
C ALA A 205 17.37 -8.86 13.74
N LEU A 206 18.16 -9.19 12.73
CA LEU A 206 19.64 -9.30 12.86
C LEU A 206 20.30 -7.94 13.02
N GLY A 207 19.85 -6.89 12.30
CA GLY A 207 20.38 -5.53 12.40
C GLY A 207 20.04 -4.82 13.72
N GLY A 208 18.98 -5.22 14.41
CA GLY A 208 18.59 -4.70 15.71
C GLY A 208 19.44 -5.23 16.89
N GLY A 209 20.22 -6.28 16.69
CA GLY A 209 21.03 -6.92 17.73
C GLY A 209 22.38 -6.21 18.04
N ASP A 210 22.84 -5.33 17.15
CA ASP A 210 24.20 -4.76 17.29
C ASP A 210 24.28 -3.46 18.13
N ASN A 211 23.16 -2.91 18.57
CA ASN A 211 23.15 -1.65 19.36
C ASN A 211 23.20 -1.86 20.88
N GLY A 212 23.40 -3.10 21.36
CA GLY A 212 23.31 -3.45 22.81
C GLY A 212 24.61 -3.87 23.50
N SER A 213 25.76 -3.96 22.81
CA SER A 213 26.98 -4.53 23.43
C SER A 213 28.26 -3.70 23.30
N ASN A 214 28.17 -2.37 23.44
CA ASN A 214 29.38 -1.55 23.67
C ASN A 214 29.25 -0.74 24.96
N GLY A 215 29.35 -1.43 26.09
CA GLY A 215 29.32 -0.82 27.40
C GLY A 215 30.10 -1.65 28.43
N LYS A 216 31.40 -1.28 28.65
CA LYS A 216 32.27 -1.67 29.76
C LYS A 216 33.08 -2.95 29.60
N ARG A 217 34.32 -2.81 29.12
CA ARG A 217 35.48 -3.44 29.77
C ARG A 217 36.32 -2.35 30.38
N ILE A 218 36.42 -2.43 31.67
CA ILE A 218 37.39 -1.74 32.54
C ILE A 218 38.77 -2.33 32.28
#